data_eb0a6bbf316abdaefbd82cbb43904da9
#
_entry.id   eb0a6bbf316abdaefbd82cbb43904da9
#
_cell.length_a   1.000
_cell.length_b   1.000
_cell.length_c   1.000
_cell.angle_alpha   90.00
_cell.angle_beta   90.00
_cell.angle_gamma   90.00
#
_symmetry.space_group_name_H-M   'P 1'
#
loop_
_entity.id
_entity.type
_entity.pdbx_description
1 polymer ?
#
loop_
_entity_poly.entity_id
_entity_poly.type
_entity_poly.pdbx_seq_one_letter_code
_entity_poly.pdbx_strand_id
1 'polypeptide(L)'
;VLTWLFVPLPAVEHTEHSDDSAQGNPTVVIFDAERQAIAGIQTVQLTPEPWVARVWRTGRVALHEDRIAHISPPTEGIVRDVRVTLGQTVAPGDILAVIDSRELGQAKLDAYKARIALVAQQELAARTQTTMANAEELLKLLTAETPLAEIETRMADKPIGEWRQQLLGAYTHWKQLQSQLASQRASAGAISESVIRKTETELAAARASYTALFEELKFQVKNQARQAELKLREAETALDVARSKLLMLGLSREEIATLDPIAEGATASHLLVKAPFAGTILEKHAVRLERVGPQVQMFVLADLSTVWVQADVFEADLPLVRDLKNKPIVFRSAVAGIAERTATVVNTGELIDKESRTLTLTAEAANADRLLKPGLFVEVGFEIGDPNPVLQLPAQIILRHENKPFVFVQEGEDRFRRVDVTLGRTTGENAEITGGLKPGDRVVVRGGFVLKSELLKDQMAGE
;
A
#
# COMPACT_ATOMS: atom_id res chain seq x y z
N VAL A 1 16.97 -19.91 -89.70
CA VAL A 1 16.84 -19.59 -91.12
C VAL A 1 15.57 -18.74 -91.29
N LEU A 2 15.71 -17.60 -91.65
CA LEU A 2 15.03 -16.54 -92.41
C LEU A 2 15.01 -15.21 -91.68
N THR A 3 15.96 -14.41 -92.05
CA THR A 3 16.04 -12.95 -91.99
C THR A 3 14.93 -12.36 -92.86
N TRP A 4 14.25 -11.35 -92.31
CA TRP A 4 13.55 -10.36 -93.15
C TRP A 4 14.00 -8.95 -92.74
N LEU A 5 14.61 -8.32 -93.76
CA LEU A 5 15.03 -6.92 -93.78
C LEU A 5 13.74 -6.04 -93.89
N PHE A 6 13.61 -4.98 -93.07
CA PHE A 6 12.65 -3.93 -93.33
C PHE A 6 13.40 -2.57 -93.51
N VAL A 7 13.19 -1.98 -94.63
CA VAL A 7 13.69 -0.70 -95.06
C VAL A 7 12.71 0.40 -94.54
N PRO A 8 13.20 1.54 -94.00
CA PRO A 8 12.32 2.62 -93.54
C PRO A 8 11.93 3.54 -94.75
N LEU A 9 10.62 3.92 -94.79
CA LEU A 9 10.06 4.96 -95.62
C LEU A 9 10.09 6.34 -94.94
N PRO A 10 10.14 7.46 -95.67
CA PRO A 10 10.41 8.79 -95.10
C PRO A 10 9.17 9.40 -94.48
N ALA A 11 9.44 10.25 -93.43
CA ALA A 11 8.42 11.02 -92.67
C ALA A 11 7.76 12.12 -93.51
N VAL A 12 6.44 12.19 -93.41
CA VAL A 12 5.66 13.31 -93.84
C VAL A 12 5.47 14.27 -92.70
N GLU A 13 5.95 15.51 -92.83
CA GLU A 13 5.67 16.61 -91.89
C GLU A 13 4.19 17.01 -92.04
N HIS A 14 3.45 16.78 -90.94
CA HIS A 14 2.17 17.45 -90.75
C HIS A 14 2.39 18.58 -89.74
N THR A 15 2.29 19.77 -90.19
CA THR A 15 2.10 21.00 -89.43
C THR A 15 0.76 20.94 -88.74
N GLU A 16 0.80 20.61 -87.42
CA GLU A 16 -0.36 20.75 -86.54
C GLU A 16 -0.50 22.23 -86.12
N HIS A 17 -1.64 22.76 -86.51
CA HIS A 17 -2.20 23.97 -85.90
C HIS A 17 -2.49 23.64 -84.44
N SER A 18 -1.82 24.30 -83.48
CA SER A 18 -2.16 24.35 -82.09
C SER A 18 -3.47 25.14 -81.92
N ASP A 19 -4.58 24.42 -81.83
CA ASP A 19 -5.82 24.91 -81.26
C ASP A 19 -5.78 24.78 -79.78
N ASP A 20 -5.28 25.81 -79.07
CA ASP A 20 -5.23 25.91 -77.60
C ASP A 20 -6.61 26.39 -77.09
N SER A 21 -7.60 25.52 -77.14
CA SER A 21 -8.86 25.69 -76.43
C SER A 21 -8.82 24.77 -75.14
N ALA A 22 -7.95 25.08 -74.21
CA ALA A 22 -8.12 24.62 -72.86
C ALA A 22 -9.34 25.32 -72.23
N GLN A 23 -10.50 24.68 -72.32
CA GLN A 23 -11.64 24.99 -71.48
C GLN A 23 -11.22 24.66 -70.01
N GLY A 24 -10.60 25.66 -69.38
CA GLY A 24 -10.30 25.62 -67.97
C GLY A 24 -11.61 25.71 -67.17
N ASN A 25 -11.97 24.57 -66.56
CA ASN A 25 -12.98 24.60 -65.52
C ASN A 25 -12.56 25.68 -64.49
N PRO A 26 -13.42 26.66 -64.15
CA PRO A 26 -13.08 27.72 -63.24
C PRO A 26 -12.71 27.10 -61.92
N THR A 27 -11.41 27.16 -61.56
CA THR A 27 -10.89 26.57 -60.32
C THR A 27 -10.83 27.58 -59.18
N VAL A 28 -11.17 28.84 -59.42
CA VAL A 28 -11.07 29.96 -58.49
C VAL A 28 -12.44 30.59 -58.29
N VAL A 29 -12.84 30.76 -57.04
CA VAL A 29 -14.03 31.49 -56.61
C VAL A 29 -13.61 32.79 -55.98
N ILE A 30 -14.25 33.90 -56.36
CA ILE A 30 -13.98 35.23 -55.77
C ILE A 30 -15.12 35.55 -54.78
N PHE A 31 -14.73 35.78 -53.52
CA PHE A 31 -15.62 36.12 -52.41
C PHE A 31 -15.08 37.32 -51.66
N ASP A 32 -15.74 38.46 -51.78
CA ASP A 32 -15.40 39.65 -51.05
C ASP A 32 -15.55 39.48 -49.50
N ALA A 33 -14.98 40.35 -48.72
CA ALA A 33 -14.94 40.22 -47.27
C ALA A 33 -16.35 40.20 -46.63
N GLU A 34 -17.34 40.87 -47.24
CA GLU A 34 -18.71 40.91 -46.73
C GLU A 34 -19.39 39.56 -46.95
N ARG A 35 -19.24 38.96 -48.13
CA ARG A 35 -19.75 37.62 -48.44
C ARG A 35 -19.07 36.52 -47.64
N GLN A 36 -17.77 36.67 -47.38
CA GLN A 36 -17.03 35.73 -46.51
C GLN A 36 -17.60 35.72 -45.10
N ALA A 37 -17.89 36.90 -44.52
CA ALA A 37 -18.49 37.03 -43.21
C ALA A 37 -19.88 36.40 -43.14
N ILE A 38 -20.74 36.63 -44.18
CA ILE A 38 -22.07 36.04 -44.26
C ILE A 38 -21.99 34.51 -44.40
N ALA A 39 -21.07 34.01 -45.20
CA ALA A 39 -20.86 32.58 -45.44
C ALA A 39 -20.15 31.88 -44.27
N GLY A 40 -19.64 32.63 -43.30
CA GLY A 40 -18.90 32.13 -42.17
C GLY A 40 -17.61 31.39 -42.55
N ILE A 41 -16.91 31.91 -43.60
CA ILE A 41 -15.67 31.30 -44.06
C ILE A 41 -14.58 31.47 -43.04
N GLN A 42 -13.95 30.36 -42.63
CA GLN A 42 -12.80 30.33 -41.74
C GLN A 42 -11.66 29.53 -42.39
N THR A 43 -10.47 30.04 -42.30
CA THR A 43 -9.27 29.41 -42.86
C THR A 43 -8.28 29.11 -41.74
N VAL A 44 -7.54 28.01 -41.88
CA VAL A 44 -6.43 27.62 -41.00
C VAL A 44 -5.18 27.40 -41.86
N GLN A 45 -4.05 27.84 -41.36
CA GLN A 45 -2.76 27.57 -42.00
C GLN A 45 -2.38 26.10 -41.78
N LEU A 46 -2.09 25.38 -42.83
CA LEU A 46 -1.75 23.97 -42.79
C LEU A 46 -0.32 23.78 -42.33
N THR A 47 -0.15 23.15 -41.16
CA THR A 47 1.17 22.81 -40.57
C THR A 47 1.31 21.31 -40.55
N PRO A 48 2.53 20.76 -40.79
CA PRO A 48 2.76 19.34 -40.57
C PRO A 48 2.66 19.02 -39.10
N GLU A 49 1.89 18.02 -38.76
CA GLU A 49 1.68 17.53 -37.40
C GLU A 49 1.93 16.01 -37.34
N PRO A 50 2.37 15.47 -36.19
CA PRO A 50 2.45 14.03 -36.03
C PRO A 50 1.12 13.35 -36.29
N TRP A 51 1.13 12.26 -37.04
CA TRP A 51 -0.09 11.49 -37.27
C TRP A 51 -0.42 10.65 -36.07
N VAL A 52 -1.43 10.99 -35.31
CA VAL A 52 -1.92 10.21 -34.17
C VAL A 52 -3.31 9.66 -34.52
N ALA A 53 -3.36 8.37 -34.76
CA ALA A 53 -4.62 7.66 -34.88
C ALA A 53 -4.97 6.99 -33.58
N ARG A 54 -6.26 6.96 -33.20
CA ARG A 54 -6.72 6.22 -32.03
C ARG A 54 -7.53 5.02 -32.47
N VAL A 55 -7.11 3.85 -31.97
CA VAL A 55 -7.89 2.61 -32.12
C VAL A 55 -8.60 2.36 -30.82
N TRP A 56 -9.91 2.30 -30.86
CA TRP A 56 -10.76 2.06 -29.71
C TRP A 56 -10.99 0.56 -29.53
N ARG A 57 -10.84 0.08 -28.30
CA ARG A 57 -11.13 -1.30 -27.90
C ARG A 57 -12.07 -1.31 -26.71
N THR A 58 -12.87 -2.33 -26.63
CA THR A 58 -13.77 -2.53 -25.49
C THR A 58 -12.97 -2.81 -24.22
N GLY A 59 -13.47 -2.29 -23.13
CA GLY A 59 -12.93 -2.52 -21.81
C GLY A 59 -14.01 -2.37 -20.75
N ARG A 60 -13.62 -2.56 -19.53
CA ARG A 60 -14.49 -2.42 -18.35
C ARG A 60 -13.75 -1.77 -17.20
N VAL A 61 -14.51 -1.09 -16.37
CA VAL A 61 -14.04 -0.63 -15.08
C VAL A 61 -14.07 -1.82 -14.10
N ALA A 62 -12.97 -2.08 -13.41
CA ALA A 62 -12.86 -3.13 -12.40
C ALA A 62 -12.46 -2.53 -11.06
N LEU A 63 -12.67 -3.28 -10.00
CA LEU A 63 -12.14 -2.95 -8.68
C LEU A 63 -10.61 -2.97 -8.71
N HIS A 64 -9.99 -2.08 -7.95
CA HIS A 64 -8.55 -2.11 -7.72
C HIS A 64 -8.24 -3.22 -6.70
N GLU A 65 -7.75 -4.37 -7.15
CA GLU A 65 -7.58 -5.57 -6.31
C GLU A 65 -6.70 -5.33 -5.08
N ASP A 66 -5.66 -4.48 -5.18
CA ASP A 66 -4.79 -4.14 -4.05
C ASP A 66 -5.48 -3.24 -3.01
N ARG A 67 -6.69 -2.75 -3.29
CA ARG A 67 -7.46 -1.86 -2.42
C ARG A 67 -8.78 -2.47 -1.96
N ILE A 68 -8.83 -3.79 -1.91
CA ILE A 68 -9.96 -4.57 -1.39
C ILE A 68 -9.52 -5.29 -0.12
N ALA A 69 -10.35 -5.25 0.90
CA ALA A 69 -10.18 -6.06 2.10
C ALA A 69 -11.37 -6.99 2.29
N HIS A 70 -11.08 -8.29 2.37
CA HIS A 70 -12.01 -9.31 2.83
C HIS A 70 -11.89 -9.41 4.35
N ILE A 71 -12.90 -8.93 5.07
CA ILE A 71 -12.86 -8.79 6.52
C ILE A 71 -13.50 -10.01 7.15
N SER A 72 -12.68 -10.78 7.86
CA SER A 72 -13.09 -11.93 8.68
C SER A 72 -12.63 -11.73 10.12
N PRO A 73 -13.32 -12.25 11.14
CA PRO A 73 -12.89 -12.13 12.52
C PRO A 73 -11.69 -13.06 12.79
N PRO A 74 -10.74 -12.68 13.65
CA PRO A 74 -9.57 -13.51 13.95
C PRO A 74 -9.89 -14.71 14.86
N THR A 75 -11.07 -14.76 15.46
CA THR A 75 -11.53 -15.83 16.36
C THR A 75 -13.01 -16.12 16.18
N GLU A 76 -13.45 -17.27 16.65
CA GLU A 76 -14.88 -17.63 16.66
C GLU A 76 -15.68 -16.81 17.66
N GLY A 77 -16.94 -16.55 17.29
CA GLY A 77 -17.90 -15.89 18.18
C GLY A 77 -19.29 -15.76 17.58
N ILE A 78 -20.16 -15.06 18.27
CA ILE A 78 -21.53 -14.77 17.84
C ILE A 78 -21.62 -13.26 17.56
N VAL A 79 -22.14 -12.90 16.39
CA VAL A 79 -22.35 -11.50 16.01
C VAL A 79 -23.42 -10.90 16.93
N ARG A 80 -23.01 -9.96 17.77
CA ARG A 80 -23.90 -9.26 18.69
C ARG A 80 -24.59 -8.07 18.01
N ASP A 81 -23.83 -7.33 17.25
CA ASP A 81 -24.30 -6.10 16.59
C ASP A 81 -23.57 -5.89 15.26
N VAL A 82 -24.29 -5.32 14.28
CA VAL A 82 -23.73 -4.93 12.98
C VAL A 82 -24.04 -3.44 12.79
N ARG A 83 -23.00 -2.60 12.67
CA ARG A 83 -23.13 -1.15 12.70
C ARG A 83 -23.09 -0.47 11.34
N VAL A 84 -22.88 -1.25 10.29
CA VAL A 84 -22.77 -0.74 8.93
C VAL A 84 -23.77 -1.37 7.99
N THR A 85 -24.10 -0.63 6.93
CA THR A 85 -24.99 -1.07 5.85
C THR A 85 -24.24 -1.21 4.54
N LEU A 86 -24.83 -1.98 3.61
CA LEU A 86 -24.31 -2.11 2.25
C LEU A 86 -24.23 -0.74 1.56
N GLY A 87 -23.11 -0.45 0.89
CA GLY A 87 -22.88 0.83 0.21
C GLY A 87 -22.44 1.98 1.14
N GLN A 88 -22.38 1.77 2.44
CA GLN A 88 -21.92 2.78 3.39
C GLN A 88 -20.40 3.03 3.26
N THR A 89 -20.02 4.30 3.31
CA THR A 89 -18.61 4.70 3.42
C THR A 89 -18.19 4.73 4.87
N VAL A 90 -17.01 4.19 5.17
CA VAL A 90 -16.41 4.11 6.50
C VAL A 90 -15.02 4.71 6.51
N ALA A 91 -14.60 5.21 7.67
CA ALA A 91 -13.25 5.69 7.95
C ALA A 91 -12.38 4.57 8.57
N PRO A 92 -11.04 4.70 8.54
CA PRO A 92 -10.17 3.74 9.23
C PRO A 92 -10.48 3.69 10.72
N GLY A 93 -10.63 2.47 11.27
CA GLY A 93 -10.94 2.26 12.68
C GLY A 93 -12.44 2.29 13.03
N ASP A 94 -13.32 2.64 12.10
CA ASP A 94 -14.78 2.55 12.32
C ASP A 94 -15.18 1.12 12.67
N ILE A 95 -16.08 0.97 13.63
CA ILE A 95 -16.58 -0.33 14.09
C ILE A 95 -17.65 -0.82 13.12
N LEU A 96 -17.33 -1.90 12.42
CA LEU A 96 -18.25 -2.55 11.47
C LEU A 96 -19.22 -3.49 12.17
N ALA A 97 -18.70 -4.29 13.12
CA ALA A 97 -19.50 -5.23 13.90
C ALA A 97 -18.89 -5.45 15.29
N VAL A 98 -19.69 -5.96 16.20
CA VAL A 98 -19.30 -6.43 17.52
C VAL A 98 -19.60 -7.93 17.60
N ILE A 99 -18.57 -8.72 17.95
CA ILE A 99 -18.65 -10.17 18.09
C ILE A 99 -18.44 -10.53 19.55
N ASP A 100 -19.26 -11.41 20.09
CA ASP A 100 -19.08 -11.98 21.42
C ASP A 100 -18.20 -13.24 21.29
N SER A 101 -16.92 -13.14 21.66
CA SER A 101 -15.93 -14.21 21.60
C SER A 101 -15.53 -14.68 22.99
N ARG A 102 -15.85 -15.92 23.28
CA ARG A 102 -15.44 -16.55 24.56
C ARG A 102 -13.92 -16.65 24.67
N GLU A 103 -13.24 -16.93 23.57
CA GLU A 103 -11.78 -17.04 23.53
C GLU A 103 -11.10 -15.72 23.89
N LEU A 104 -11.60 -14.59 23.34
CA LEU A 104 -11.11 -13.27 23.69
C LEU A 104 -11.32 -12.95 25.16
N GLY A 105 -12.52 -13.21 25.68
CA GLY A 105 -12.83 -13.00 27.10
C GLY A 105 -11.90 -13.79 28.03
N GLN A 106 -11.64 -15.06 27.71
CA GLN A 106 -10.71 -15.89 28.47
C GLN A 106 -9.26 -15.36 28.38
N ALA A 107 -8.80 -14.99 27.18
CA ALA A 107 -7.45 -14.44 26.99
C ALA A 107 -7.24 -13.12 27.75
N LYS A 108 -8.25 -12.26 27.82
CA LYS A 108 -8.23 -11.02 28.62
C LYS A 108 -8.10 -11.32 30.11
N LEU A 109 -8.87 -12.29 30.62
CA LEU A 109 -8.80 -12.71 32.03
C LEU A 109 -7.44 -13.34 32.37
N ASP A 110 -6.87 -14.14 31.46
CA ASP A 110 -5.55 -14.75 31.66
C ASP A 110 -4.44 -13.70 31.69
N ALA A 111 -4.48 -12.71 30.81
CA ALA A 111 -3.54 -11.58 30.81
C ALA A 111 -3.66 -10.73 32.09
N TYR A 112 -4.87 -10.50 32.57
CA TYR A 112 -5.13 -9.80 33.82
C TYR A 112 -4.56 -10.56 35.02
N LYS A 113 -4.79 -11.88 35.12
CA LYS A 113 -4.20 -12.74 36.17
C LYS A 113 -2.68 -12.72 36.13
N ALA A 114 -2.08 -12.85 34.95
CA ALA A 114 -0.64 -12.80 34.77
C ALA A 114 -0.05 -11.44 35.23
N ARG A 115 -0.75 -10.34 34.94
CA ARG A 115 -0.35 -8.99 35.39
C ARG A 115 -0.34 -8.87 36.91
N ILE A 116 -1.38 -9.35 37.57
CA ILE A 116 -1.47 -9.35 39.05
C ILE A 116 -0.37 -10.24 39.64
N ALA A 117 -0.13 -11.43 39.08
CA ALA A 117 0.90 -12.33 39.50
C ALA A 117 2.31 -11.70 39.40
N LEU A 118 2.56 -10.98 38.28
CA LEU A 118 3.82 -10.26 38.10
C LEU A 118 4.04 -9.20 39.17
N VAL A 119 3.05 -8.36 39.46
CA VAL A 119 3.14 -7.33 40.49
C VAL A 119 3.46 -7.96 41.85
N ALA A 120 2.78 -9.05 42.22
CA ALA A 120 3.04 -9.77 43.46
C ALA A 120 4.46 -10.36 43.52
N GLN A 121 4.96 -10.90 42.40
CA GLN A 121 6.35 -11.42 42.34
C GLN A 121 7.38 -10.30 42.36
N GLN A 122 7.13 -9.15 41.76
CA GLN A 122 8.00 -7.97 41.84
C GLN A 122 8.18 -7.48 43.27
N GLU A 123 7.07 -7.37 44.02
CA GLU A 123 7.13 -6.98 45.42
C GLU A 123 7.90 -8.00 46.28
N LEU A 124 7.65 -9.32 46.07
CA LEU A 124 8.33 -10.37 46.75
C LEU A 124 9.83 -10.40 46.43
N ALA A 125 10.17 -10.24 45.15
CA ALA A 125 11.58 -10.20 44.73
C ALA A 125 12.30 -8.98 45.29
N ALA A 126 11.69 -7.81 45.35
CA ALA A 126 12.25 -6.59 45.94
C ALA A 126 12.55 -6.77 47.47
N ARG A 127 11.58 -7.34 48.20
CA ARG A 127 11.77 -7.67 49.63
C ARG A 127 12.89 -8.67 49.84
N THR A 128 12.91 -9.76 49.04
CA THR A 128 13.95 -10.78 49.10
C THR A 128 15.33 -10.17 48.82
N GLN A 129 15.44 -9.37 47.75
CA GLN A 129 16.69 -8.71 47.39
C GLN A 129 17.22 -7.79 48.49
N THR A 130 16.36 -7.03 49.18
CA THR A 130 16.73 -6.19 50.31
C THR A 130 17.27 -7.05 51.45
N THR A 131 16.58 -8.14 51.83
CA THR A 131 16.99 -9.04 52.88
C THR A 131 18.35 -9.72 52.56
N MET A 132 18.50 -10.13 51.27
CA MET A 132 19.77 -10.76 50.83
C MET A 132 20.93 -9.77 50.80
N ALA A 133 20.74 -8.54 50.38
CA ALA A 133 21.74 -7.48 50.41
C ALA A 133 22.22 -7.21 51.86
N ASN A 134 21.28 -7.15 52.82
CA ASN A 134 21.60 -7.00 54.25
C ASN A 134 22.39 -8.21 54.80
N ALA A 135 22.02 -9.43 54.39
CA ALA A 135 22.75 -10.64 54.79
C ALA A 135 24.17 -10.66 54.18
N GLU A 136 24.34 -10.25 52.93
CA GLU A 136 25.70 -10.13 52.34
C GLU A 136 26.55 -9.07 53.04
N GLU A 137 25.96 -7.95 53.45
CA GLU A 137 26.66 -6.93 54.23
C GLU A 137 27.11 -7.47 55.57
N LEU A 138 26.25 -8.23 56.29
CA LEU A 138 26.62 -8.90 57.53
C LEU A 138 27.78 -9.87 57.31
N LEU A 139 27.74 -10.71 56.27
CA LEU A 139 28.82 -11.63 55.92
C LEU A 139 30.14 -10.89 55.64
N LYS A 140 30.11 -9.74 54.97
CA LYS A 140 31.28 -8.89 54.70
C LYS A 140 31.87 -8.34 56.01
N LEU A 141 31.02 -7.82 56.92
CA LEU A 141 31.45 -7.29 58.21
C LEU A 141 32.09 -8.38 59.07
N LEU A 142 31.52 -9.58 59.10
CA LEU A 142 32.07 -10.75 59.82
C LEU A 142 33.42 -11.26 59.24
N THR A 143 33.53 -11.21 57.88
CA THR A 143 34.78 -11.57 57.19
C THR A 143 35.90 -10.56 57.51
N ALA A 144 35.54 -9.27 57.63
CA ALA A 144 36.48 -8.20 58.01
C ALA A 144 36.82 -8.17 59.50
N GLU A 145 36.29 -9.13 60.28
CA GLU A 145 36.47 -9.21 61.76
C GLU A 145 36.07 -7.90 62.46
N THR A 146 35.05 -7.20 61.96
CA THR A 146 34.57 -5.95 62.55
C THR A 146 34.11 -6.15 64.00
N PRO A 147 34.38 -5.19 64.92
CA PRO A 147 33.90 -5.28 66.29
C PRO A 147 32.36 -5.44 66.36
N LEU A 148 31.93 -6.31 67.35
CA LEU A 148 30.50 -6.67 67.45
C LEU A 148 29.57 -5.43 67.61
N ALA A 149 29.98 -4.46 68.46
CA ALA A 149 29.21 -3.22 68.66
C ALA A 149 29.03 -2.40 67.44
N GLU A 150 30.03 -2.40 66.57
CA GLU A 150 29.91 -1.73 65.25
C GLU A 150 28.97 -2.51 64.28
N ILE A 151 29.07 -3.86 64.30
CA ILE A 151 28.14 -4.71 63.52
C ILE A 151 26.70 -4.48 63.98
N GLU A 152 26.45 -4.48 65.30
CA GLU A 152 25.14 -4.28 65.90
C GLU A 152 24.56 -2.93 65.49
N THR A 153 25.38 -1.86 65.56
CA THR A 153 24.95 -0.51 65.13
C THR A 153 24.64 -0.42 63.66
N ARG A 154 25.50 -0.94 62.79
CA ARG A 154 25.30 -0.89 61.31
C ARG A 154 24.12 -1.74 60.82
N MET A 155 23.83 -2.80 61.57
CA MET A 155 22.77 -3.76 61.18
C MET A 155 21.47 -3.57 61.97
N ALA A 156 21.35 -2.54 62.85
CA ALA A 156 20.21 -2.35 63.76
C ALA A 156 18.86 -2.40 63.07
N ASP A 157 18.70 -1.61 61.97
CA ASP A 157 17.42 -1.47 61.23
C ASP A 157 17.35 -2.31 59.93
N LYS A 158 18.29 -3.25 59.76
CA LYS A 158 18.38 -4.07 58.57
C LYS A 158 17.78 -5.45 58.80
N PRO A 159 16.66 -5.80 58.20
CA PRO A 159 16.06 -7.13 58.33
C PRO A 159 16.96 -8.18 57.64
N ILE A 160 17.29 -9.26 58.36
CA ILE A 160 18.05 -10.41 57.84
C ILE A 160 17.31 -11.72 58.14
N GLY A 161 16.33 -11.66 59.06
CA GLY A 161 15.62 -12.83 59.54
C GLY A 161 16.35 -13.59 60.67
N GLU A 162 16.04 -14.85 60.86
CA GLU A 162 16.56 -15.70 61.94
C GLU A 162 18.08 -15.91 61.89
N TRP A 163 18.68 -15.83 60.73
CA TRP A 163 20.11 -15.99 60.50
C TRP A 163 20.99 -15.01 61.30
N ARG A 164 20.47 -13.80 61.55
CA ARG A 164 21.20 -12.78 62.30
C ARG A 164 21.54 -13.29 63.69
N GLN A 165 20.58 -13.81 64.44
CA GLN A 165 20.75 -14.25 65.80
C GLN A 165 21.70 -15.45 65.87
N GLN A 166 21.49 -16.43 64.98
CA GLN A 166 22.29 -17.66 64.98
C GLN A 166 23.78 -17.38 64.65
N LEU A 167 24.03 -16.59 63.61
CA LEU A 167 25.38 -16.33 63.14
C LEU A 167 26.17 -15.41 64.11
N LEU A 168 25.50 -14.32 64.58
CA LEU A 168 26.12 -13.44 65.57
C LEU A 168 26.40 -14.18 66.92
N GLY A 169 25.49 -15.05 67.36
CA GLY A 169 25.68 -15.86 68.50
C GLY A 169 26.91 -16.81 68.40
N ALA A 170 27.02 -17.51 67.25
CA ALA A 170 28.17 -18.36 66.99
C ALA A 170 29.51 -17.58 66.87
N TYR A 171 29.46 -16.39 66.21
CA TYR A 171 30.61 -15.49 66.09
C TYR A 171 31.10 -15.00 67.48
N THR A 172 30.16 -14.53 68.32
CA THR A 172 30.45 -14.04 69.69
C THR A 172 31.03 -15.11 70.51
N HIS A 173 30.47 -16.34 70.52
CA HIS A 173 30.99 -17.47 71.28
C HIS A 173 32.44 -17.85 70.84
N TRP A 174 32.66 -17.89 69.52
CA TRP A 174 34.00 -18.12 68.97
C TRP A 174 35.00 -17.03 69.40
N LYS A 175 34.68 -15.75 69.34
CA LYS A 175 35.56 -14.64 69.77
C LYS A 175 35.79 -14.62 71.25
N GLN A 176 34.79 -14.98 72.08
CA GLN A 176 34.94 -15.11 73.56
C GLN A 176 35.97 -16.19 73.91
N LEU A 177 35.87 -17.40 73.35
CA LEU A 177 36.80 -18.46 73.55
C LEU A 177 38.23 -18.11 73.06
N GLN A 178 38.32 -17.39 71.93
CA GLN A 178 39.62 -16.91 71.42
C GLN A 178 40.29 -15.95 72.39
N SER A 179 39.53 -15.01 72.98
CA SER A 179 40.01 -14.07 73.98
C SER A 179 40.38 -14.77 75.27
N GLN A 180 39.57 -15.75 75.70
CA GLN A 180 39.86 -16.57 76.94
C GLN A 180 41.14 -17.38 76.77
N LEU A 181 41.35 -18.02 75.64
CA LEU A 181 42.60 -18.77 75.37
C LEU A 181 43.83 -17.86 75.35
N ALA A 182 43.72 -16.66 74.74
CA ALA A 182 44.78 -15.67 74.71
C ALA A 182 45.18 -15.23 76.15
N SER A 183 44.19 -14.96 77.02
CA SER A 183 44.38 -14.61 78.41
C SER A 183 45.02 -15.76 79.23
N GLN A 184 44.55 -17.02 79.03
CA GLN A 184 45.11 -18.20 79.66
C GLN A 184 46.57 -18.43 79.26
N ARG A 185 46.93 -18.25 78.02
CA ARG A 185 48.32 -18.37 77.54
C ARG A 185 49.21 -17.23 78.05
N ALA A 186 48.71 -16.02 78.25
CA ALA A 186 49.46 -14.92 78.83
C ALA A 186 49.77 -15.13 80.34
N SER A 187 48.93 -15.91 80.99
CA SER A 187 49.09 -16.30 82.38
C SER A 187 49.88 -17.64 82.58
N ALA A 188 50.75 -17.96 81.61
CA ALA A 188 51.52 -19.21 81.62
C ALA A 188 52.29 -19.44 82.90
N GLY A 189 52.03 -20.60 83.60
CA GLY A 189 52.59 -21.00 84.88
C GLY A 189 51.60 -20.99 86.06
N ALA A 190 50.41 -20.27 85.91
CA ALA A 190 49.34 -20.27 86.90
C ALA A 190 48.18 -21.19 86.56
N ILE A 191 48.09 -21.65 85.30
CA ILE A 191 46.95 -22.43 84.76
C ILE A 191 47.46 -23.79 84.29
N SER A 192 46.74 -24.87 84.69
CA SER A 192 47.02 -26.22 84.22
C SER A 192 46.95 -26.41 82.73
N GLU A 193 47.89 -27.13 82.12
CA GLU A 193 47.97 -27.46 80.72
C GLU A 193 46.69 -28.19 80.20
N SER A 194 46.03 -28.97 81.06
CA SER A 194 44.78 -29.66 80.78
C SER A 194 43.63 -28.68 80.54
N VAL A 195 43.60 -27.55 81.24
CA VAL A 195 42.57 -26.48 81.02
C VAL A 195 42.83 -25.75 79.73
N ILE A 196 44.09 -25.47 79.40
CA ILE A 196 44.42 -24.83 78.09
C ILE A 196 44.02 -25.74 76.97
N ARG A 197 44.36 -27.04 77.00
CA ARG A 197 43.92 -28.01 75.94
C ARG A 197 42.43 -28.15 75.85
N LYS A 198 41.67 -28.08 76.91
CA LYS A 198 40.22 -28.08 76.91
C LYS A 198 39.69 -26.84 76.19
N THR A 199 40.17 -25.65 76.52
CA THR A 199 39.77 -24.43 75.89
C THR A 199 40.16 -24.39 74.41
N GLU A 200 41.30 -25.00 74.02
CA GLU A 200 41.67 -25.16 72.57
C GLU A 200 40.70 -26.04 71.81
N THR A 201 40.24 -27.14 72.42
CA THR A 201 39.23 -28.03 71.77
C THR A 201 37.91 -27.34 71.69
N GLU A 202 37.45 -26.60 72.70
CA GLU A 202 36.21 -25.82 72.68
C GLU A 202 36.27 -24.69 71.63
N LEU A 203 37.41 -24.00 71.51
CA LEU A 203 37.64 -22.99 70.48
C LEU A 203 37.58 -23.58 69.08
N ALA A 204 38.19 -24.74 68.84
CA ALA A 204 38.14 -25.43 67.56
C ALA A 204 36.71 -25.82 67.19
N ALA A 205 35.93 -26.34 68.13
CA ALA A 205 34.55 -26.69 67.97
C ALA A 205 33.66 -25.44 67.65
N ALA A 206 33.82 -24.34 68.38
CA ALA A 206 33.10 -23.10 68.18
C ALA A 206 33.44 -22.48 66.86
N ARG A 207 34.70 -22.50 66.43
CA ARG A 207 35.15 -22.04 65.15
C ARG A 207 34.49 -22.85 63.97
N ALA A 208 34.51 -24.18 64.13
CA ALA A 208 33.88 -25.08 63.16
C ALA A 208 32.35 -24.79 63.00
N SER A 209 31.68 -24.62 64.17
CA SER A 209 30.22 -24.26 64.16
C SER A 209 29.96 -22.91 63.47
N TYR A 210 30.74 -21.87 63.77
CA TYR A 210 30.65 -20.57 63.12
C TYR A 210 30.89 -20.69 61.61
N THR A 211 31.96 -21.40 61.23
CA THR A 211 32.26 -21.54 59.76
C THR A 211 31.16 -22.29 59.04
N ALA A 212 30.58 -23.33 59.61
CA ALA A 212 29.49 -24.06 59.06
C ALA A 212 28.23 -23.16 58.85
N LEU A 213 27.83 -22.36 59.84
CA LEU A 213 26.70 -21.42 59.72
C LEU A 213 27.00 -20.31 58.75
N PHE A 214 28.23 -19.81 58.68
CA PHE A 214 28.63 -18.77 57.70
C PHE A 214 28.52 -19.27 56.27
N GLU A 215 29.02 -20.45 55.94
CA GLU A 215 28.94 -21.04 54.64
C GLU A 215 27.47 -21.42 54.26
N GLU A 216 26.70 -21.91 55.24
CA GLU A 216 25.28 -22.20 55.05
C GLU A 216 24.50 -20.92 54.71
N LEU A 217 24.67 -19.83 55.47
CA LEU A 217 24.01 -18.55 55.17
C LEU A 217 24.40 -18.04 53.78
N LYS A 218 25.71 -18.06 53.47
CA LYS A 218 26.22 -17.63 52.17
C LYS A 218 25.59 -18.43 50.99
N PHE A 219 25.40 -19.74 51.18
CA PHE A 219 24.73 -20.60 50.23
C PHE A 219 23.24 -20.24 50.10
N GLN A 220 22.53 -20.09 51.22
CA GLN A 220 21.11 -19.77 51.28
C GLN A 220 20.81 -18.41 50.66
N VAL A 221 21.62 -17.38 50.93
CA VAL A 221 21.50 -16.06 50.33
C VAL A 221 21.50 -16.14 48.80
N LYS A 222 22.49 -16.85 48.22
CA LYS A 222 22.60 -17.03 46.78
C LYS A 222 21.42 -17.80 46.20
N ASN A 223 21.00 -18.85 46.85
CA ASN A 223 19.87 -19.68 46.36
C ASN A 223 18.55 -18.94 46.42
N GLN A 224 18.25 -18.22 47.50
CA GLN A 224 17.01 -17.46 47.63
C GLN A 224 16.96 -16.30 46.63
N ALA A 225 18.05 -15.57 46.41
CA ALA A 225 18.14 -14.54 45.39
C ALA A 225 17.89 -15.11 44.01
N ARG A 226 18.51 -16.23 43.65
CA ARG A 226 18.31 -16.90 42.35
C ARG A 226 16.89 -17.40 42.17
N GLN A 227 16.29 -17.98 43.21
CA GLN A 227 14.90 -18.44 43.18
C GLN A 227 13.91 -17.29 42.97
N ALA A 228 14.14 -16.15 43.66
CA ALA A 228 13.31 -14.96 43.48
C ALA A 228 13.42 -14.40 42.05
N GLU A 229 14.63 -14.33 41.49
CA GLU A 229 14.89 -13.92 40.12
C GLU A 229 14.19 -14.85 39.10
N LEU A 230 14.29 -16.16 39.28
CA LEU A 230 13.65 -17.14 38.39
C LEU A 230 12.12 -17.02 38.41
N LYS A 231 11.52 -16.88 39.61
CA LYS A 231 10.05 -16.68 39.73
C LYS A 231 9.59 -15.38 39.12
N LEU A 232 10.37 -14.30 39.26
CA LEU A 232 10.06 -13.02 38.61
C LEU A 232 10.07 -13.17 37.09
N ARG A 233 11.13 -13.77 36.55
CA ARG A 233 11.24 -14.02 35.09
C ARG A 233 10.14 -14.94 34.56
N GLU A 234 9.73 -15.94 35.34
CA GLU A 234 8.59 -16.81 34.99
C GLU A 234 7.29 -15.99 34.90
N ALA A 235 7.02 -15.10 35.85
CA ALA A 235 5.84 -14.24 35.84
C ALA A 235 5.88 -13.21 34.71
N GLU A 236 7.03 -12.64 34.39
CA GLU A 236 7.23 -11.77 33.21
C GLU A 236 6.90 -12.50 31.90
N THR A 237 7.48 -13.70 31.77
CA THR A 237 7.24 -14.55 30.57
C THR A 237 5.76 -14.92 30.43
N ALA A 238 5.11 -15.26 31.53
CA ALA A 238 3.66 -15.59 31.50
C ALA A 238 2.81 -14.41 31.03
N LEU A 239 3.14 -13.19 31.47
CA LEU A 239 2.44 -11.99 31.02
C LEU A 239 2.71 -11.71 29.53
N ASP A 240 3.94 -11.87 29.07
CA ASP A 240 4.29 -11.63 27.67
C ASP A 240 3.65 -12.65 26.72
N VAL A 241 3.53 -13.91 27.14
CA VAL A 241 2.77 -14.93 26.41
C VAL A 241 1.29 -14.55 26.33
N ALA A 242 0.69 -14.13 27.45
CA ALA A 242 -0.71 -13.71 27.47
C ALA A 242 -0.96 -12.46 26.60
N ARG A 243 -0.06 -11.48 26.63
CA ARG A 243 -0.11 -10.30 25.74
C ARG A 243 0.00 -10.68 24.25
N SER A 244 0.92 -11.59 23.93
CA SER A 244 1.10 -12.08 22.56
C SER A 244 -0.16 -12.78 22.06
N LYS A 245 -0.84 -13.54 22.89
CA LYS A 245 -2.12 -14.14 22.54
C LYS A 245 -3.18 -13.08 22.22
N LEU A 246 -3.27 -12.01 23.01
CA LEU A 246 -4.22 -10.91 22.75
C LEU A 246 -3.91 -10.16 21.44
N LEU A 247 -2.62 -9.95 21.11
CA LEU A 247 -2.22 -9.39 19.83
C LEU A 247 -2.66 -10.28 18.65
N MET A 248 -2.49 -11.60 18.75
CA MET A 248 -2.96 -12.56 17.73
C MET A 248 -4.48 -12.55 17.59
N LEU A 249 -5.21 -12.23 18.65
CA LEU A 249 -6.68 -12.07 18.63
C LEU A 249 -7.13 -10.69 18.12
N GLY A 250 -6.19 -9.86 17.66
CA GLY A 250 -6.48 -8.59 16.98
C GLY A 250 -6.60 -7.36 17.87
N LEU A 251 -6.22 -7.44 19.16
CA LEU A 251 -6.14 -6.26 20.01
C LEU A 251 -4.87 -5.45 19.72
N SER A 252 -4.95 -4.13 19.79
CA SER A 252 -3.78 -3.27 19.71
C SER A 252 -2.99 -3.26 21.02
N ARG A 253 -1.73 -2.80 20.98
CA ARG A 253 -0.90 -2.66 22.17
C ARG A 253 -1.48 -1.68 23.17
N GLU A 254 -2.13 -0.63 22.71
CA GLU A 254 -2.79 0.39 23.53
C GLU A 254 -4.00 -0.21 24.27
N GLU A 255 -4.82 -1.01 23.57
CA GLU A 255 -5.97 -1.72 24.18
C GLU A 255 -5.50 -2.71 25.24
N ILE A 256 -4.39 -3.42 25.01
CA ILE A 256 -3.81 -4.36 26.00
C ILE A 256 -3.25 -3.63 27.22
N ALA A 257 -2.64 -2.46 27.05
CA ALA A 257 -2.06 -1.69 28.15
C ALA A 257 -3.13 -1.17 29.12
N THR A 258 -4.29 -0.79 28.62
CA THR A 258 -5.42 -0.25 29.38
C THR A 258 -6.45 -1.30 29.80
N LEU A 259 -6.18 -2.57 29.51
CA LEU A 259 -7.10 -3.68 29.74
C LEU A 259 -7.51 -3.83 31.20
N ASP A 260 -8.81 -3.77 31.47
CA ASP A 260 -9.41 -4.12 32.77
C ASP A 260 -10.68 -4.95 32.57
N PRO A 261 -10.55 -6.27 32.41
CA PRO A 261 -11.70 -7.15 32.15
C PRO A 261 -12.71 -7.21 33.32
N ILE A 262 -12.31 -6.80 34.51
CA ILE A 262 -13.22 -6.72 35.66
C ILE A 262 -14.13 -5.51 35.53
N ALA A 263 -13.58 -4.35 35.17
CA ALA A 263 -14.37 -3.14 34.90
C ALA A 263 -15.22 -3.30 33.63
N GLU A 264 -14.72 -3.99 32.59
CA GLU A 264 -15.49 -4.29 31.38
C GLU A 264 -16.68 -5.22 31.63
N GLY A 265 -16.61 -6.11 32.62
CA GLY A 265 -17.69 -7.06 32.99
C GLY A 265 -18.15 -7.90 31.80
N ALA A 266 -19.44 -7.85 31.45
CA ALA A 266 -20.02 -8.62 30.36
C ALA A 266 -19.50 -8.25 28.97
N THR A 267 -18.85 -7.10 28.80
CA THR A 267 -18.29 -6.65 27.52
C THR A 267 -16.85 -7.11 27.31
N ALA A 268 -16.24 -7.79 28.28
CA ALA A 268 -14.88 -8.30 28.17
C ALA A 268 -14.70 -9.29 27.00
N SER A 269 -15.76 -10.02 26.63
CA SER A 269 -15.77 -10.92 25.47
C SER A 269 -16.01 -10.23 24.12
N HIS A 270 -16.29 -8.91 24.10
CA HIS A 270 -16.62 -8.20 22.87
C HIS A 270 -15.36 -7.93 22.03
N LEU A 271 -15.32 -8.52 20.83
CA LEU A 271 -14.36 -8.24 19.79
C LEU A 271 -14.94 -7.20 18.85
N LEU A 272 -14.23 -6.07 18.67
CA LEU A 272 -14.60 -5.02 17.75
C LEU A 272 -13.96 -5.29 16.39
N VAL A 273 -14.79 -5.59 15.38
CA VAL A 273 -14.32 -5.68 13.99
C VAL A 273 -14.30 -4.29 13.41
N LYS A 274 -13.09 -3.81 13.06
CA LYS A 274 -12.86 -2.44 12.61
C LYS A 274 -12.47 -2.38 11.13
N ALA A 275 -12.76 -1.26 10.46
CA ALA A 275 -12.32 -0.99 9.10
C ALA A 275 -10.80 -0.77 9.06
N PRO A 276 -10.04 -1.50 8.22
CA PRO A 276 -8.59 -1.35 8.11
C PRO A 276 -8.17 -0.06 7.41
N PHE A 277 -8.99 0.45 6.50
CA PHE A 277 -8.78 1.69 5.75
C PHE A 277 -10.13 2.35 5.39
N ALA A 278 -10.08 3.60 4.88
CA ALA A 278 -11.26 4.30 4.40
C ALA A 278 -11.79 3.66 3.11
N GLY A 279 -13.07 3.33 3.06
CA GLY A 279 -13.64 2.68 1.88
C GLY A 279 -15.15 2.58 1.93
N THR A 280 -15.71 1.84 0.98
CA THR A 280 -17.14 1.56 0.87
C THR A 280 -17.39 0.07 1.09
N ILE A 281 -18.39 -0.27 1.86
CA ILE A 281 -18.82 -1.65 2.08
C ILE A 281 -19.51 -2.17 0.82
N LEU A 282 -18.84 -3.06 0.09
CA LEU A 282 -19.37 -3.66 -1.14
C LEU A 282 -20.25 -4.88 -0.87
N GLU A 283 -19.88 -5.68 0.14
CA GLU A 283 -20.64 -6.85 0.54
C GLU A 283 -20.76 -6.90 2.07
N LYS A 284 -21.89 -7.37 2.53
CA LYS A 284 -22.23 -7.56 3.95
C LYS A 284 -22.89 -8.89 4.13
N HIS A 285 -22.14 -9.86 4.66
CA HIS A 285 -22.65 -11.19 4.99
C HIS A 285 -22.96 -11.35 6.48
N ALA A 286 -22.41 -10.47 7.32
CA ALA A 286 -22.63 -10.52 8.76
C ALA A 286 -24.10 -10.29 9.14
N VAL A 287 -24.69 -11.25 9.86
CA VAL A 287 -26.05 -11.18 10.39
C VAL A 287 -26.02 -11.29 11.92
N ARG A 288 -26.86 -10.52 12.59
CA ARG A 288 -26.96 -10.55 14.05
C ARG A 288 -27.39 -11.95 14.55
N LEU A 289 -26.76 -12.41 15.63
CA LEU A 289 -26.92 -13.71 16.28
C LEU A 289 -26.36 -14.89 15.48
N GLU A 290 -25.71 -14.65 14.37
CA GLU A 290 -25.00 -15.66 13.59
C GLU A 290 -23.65 -16.01 14.23
N ARG A 291 -23.24 -17.28 14.12
CA ARG A 291 -21.91 -17.74 14.50
C ARG A 291 -20.94 -17.47 13.35
N VAL A 292 -19.84 -16.80 13.67
CA VAL A 292 -18.77 -16.45 12.72
C VAL A 292 -17.42 -16.91 13.22
N GLY A 293 -16.45 -17.01 12.32
CA GLY A 293 -15.08 -17.40 12.64
C GLY A 293 -14.10 -16.99 11.52
N PRO A 294 -12.80 -17.34 11.62
CA PRO A 294 -11.77 -16.90 10.68
C PRO A 294 -12.03 -17.27 9.21
N GLN A 295 -12.83 -18.31 8.97
CA GLN A 295 -13.19 -18.76 7.61
C GLN A 295 -14.42 -18.05 7.04
N VAL A 296 -15.12 -17.24 7.84
CA VAL A 296 -16.34 -16.56 7.44
C VAL A 296 -16.02 -15.12 7.06
N GLN A 297 -16.14 -14.79 5.77
CA GLN A 297 -16.06 -13.43 5.29
C GLN A 297 -17.28 -12.64 5.73
N MET A 298 -17.10 -11.65 6.59
CA MET A 298 -18.20 -10.82 7.11
C MET A 298 -18.49 -9.62 6.20
N PHE A 299 -17.44 -8.98 5.69
CA PHE A 299 -17.56 -7.79 4.85
C PHE A 299 -16.51 -7.80 3.74
N VAL A 300 -16.86 -7.14 2.63
CA VAL A 300 -15.91 -6.70 1.61
C VAL A 300 -15.86 -5.19 1.64
N LEU A 301 -14.70 -4.64 1.95
CA LEU A 301 -14.43 -3.20 1.95
C LEU A 301 -13.51 -2.87 0.78
N ALA A 302 -13.87 -1.85 -0.02
CA ALA A 302 -13.03 -1.39 -1.10
C ALA A 302 -12.87 0.13 -1.09
N ASP A 303 -11.65 0.59 -1.37
CA ASP A 303 -11.40 1.98 -1.68
C ASP A 303 -11.68 2.22 -3.16
N LEU A 304 -12.74 2.97 -3.43
CA LEU A 304 -13.20 3.31 -4.77
C LEU A 304 -12.64 4.65 -5.29
N SER A 305 -11.68 5.26 -4.60
CA SER A 305 -11.03 6.52 -5.04
C SER A 305 -10.21 6.35 -6.31
N THR A 306 -9.73 5.14 -6.56
CA THR A 306 -9.11 4.69 -7.80
C THR A 306 -9.73 3.38 -8.25
N VAL A 307 -9.77 3.16 -9.55
CA VAL A 307 -10.32 1.96 -10.16
C VAL A 307 -9.39 1.45 -11.27
N TRP A 308 -9.50 0.20 -11.59
CA TRP A 308 -8.86 -0.33 -12.77
C TRP A 308 -9.74 -0.18 -14.01
N VAL A 309 -9.11 0.18 -15.12
CA VAL A 309 -9.65 0.12 -16.47
C VAL A 309 -8.98 -1.07 -17.14
N GLN A 310 -9.74 -2.12 -17.37
CA GLN A 310 -9.28 -3.33 -18.05
C GLN A 310 -9.72 -3.27 -19.49
N ALA A 311 -8.78 -3.37 -20.44
CA ALA A 311 -9.06 -3.40 -21.88
C ALA A 311 -8.72 -4.76 -22.46
N ASP A 312 -9.59 -5.28 -23.31
CA ASP A 312 -9.39 -6.55 -24.00
C ASP A 312 -8.67 -6.28 -25.33
N VAL A 313 -7.41 -6.65 -25.40
CA VAL A 313 -6.51 -6.43 -26.53
C VAL A 313 -6.39 -7.70 -27.35
N PHE A 314 -6.78 -7.67 -28.62
CA PHE A 314 -6.68 -8.82 -29.53
C PHE A 314 -5.21 -9.10 -29.94
N GLU A 315 -4.90 -10.32 -30.35
CA GLU A 315 -3.57 -10.71 -30.81
C GLU A 315 -3.00 -9.78 -31.90
N ALA A 316 -3.87 -9.32 -32.82
CA ALA A 316 -3.49 -8.39 -33.88
C ALA A 316 -3.01 -7.02 -33.38
N ASP A 317 -3.44 -6.64 -32.19
CA ASP A 317 -3.15 -5.32 -31.56
C ASP A 317 -2.00 -5.39 -30.54
N LEU A 318 -1.40 -6.56 -30.29
CA LEU A 318 -0.28 -6.73 -29.35
C LEU A 318 0.89 -5.76 -29.63
N PRO A 319 1.27 -5.46 -30.87
CA PRO A 319 2.34 -4.49 -31.13
C PRO A 319 2.01 -3.10 -30.59
N LEU A 320 0.73 -2.71 -30.48
CA LEU A 320 0.30 -1.40 -30.01
C LEU A 320 0.48 -1.21 -28.49
N VAL A 321 0.42 -2.31 -27.73
CA VAL A 321 0.42 -2.26 -26.26
C VAL A 321 1.76 -2.61 -25.64
N ARG A 322 2.71 -3.10 -26.44
CA ARG A 322 4.00 -3.63 -25.97
C ARG A 322 4.78 -2.66 -25.08
N ASP A 323 4.80 -1.38 -25.44
CA ASP A 323 5.60 -0.37 -24.76
C ASP A 323 4.75 0.64 -23.98
N LEU A 324 3.52 0.26 -23.60
CA LEU A 324 2.59 1.14 -22.90
C LEU A 324 2.71 1.13 -21.38
N LYS A 325 3.48 0.23 -20.80
CA LYS A 325 3.66 0.19 -19.34
C LYS A 325 4.12 1.56 -18.80
N ASN A 326 3.43 2.06 -17.79
CA ASN A 326 3.59 3.39 -17.18
C ASN A 326 3.29 4.57 -18.11
N LYS A 327 2.64 4.34 -19.26
CA LYS A 327 2.19 5.41 -20.14
C LYS A 327 0.70 5.69 -19.95
N PRO A 328 0.26 6.93 -20.19
CA PRO A 328 -1.15 7.27 -20.15
C PRO A 328 -1.88 6.69 -21.36
N ILE A 329 -3.08 6.22 -21.15
CA ILE A 329 -4.08 5.87 -22.17
C ILE A 329 -5.33 6.68 -21.92
N VAL A 330 -6.13 6.84 -22.97
CA VAL A 330 -7.41 7.53 -22.88
C VAL A 330 -8.54 6.52 -22.88
N PHE A 331 -9.57 6.76 -22.09
CA PHE A 331 -10.78 5.96 -22.12
C PHE A 331 -12.01 6.85 -22.06
N ARG A 332 -13.12 6.36 -22.61
CA ARG A 332 -14.41 7.04 -22.62
C ARG A 332 -15.54 6.06 -22.29
N SER A 333 -16.66 6.59 -21.84
CA SER A 333 -17.87 5.79 -21.64
C SER A 333 -19.07 6.43 -22.30
N ALA A 334 -19.93 5.60 -22.87
CA ALA A 334 -21.19 6.04 -23.44
C ALA A 334 -22.21 6.54 -22.39
N VAL A 335 -21.90 6.36 -21.10
CA VAL A 335 -22.76 6.85 -20.00
C VAL A 335 -22.68 8.36 -19.95
N ALA A 336 -23.84 9.01 -20.01
CA ALA A 336 -23.95 10.47 -19.93
C ALA A 336 -23.20 11.04 -18.72
N GLY A 337 -22.38 12.07 -18.93
CA GLY A 337 -21.59 12.74 -17.90
C GLY A 337 -20.16 12.22 -17.73
N ILE A 338 -19.76 11.11 -18.39
CA ILE A 338 -18.37 10.63 -18.39
C ILE A 338 -17.71 11.02 -19.71
N ALA A 339 -17.00 12.16 -19.69
CA ALA A 339 -16.14 12.59 -20.79
C ALA A 339 -14.89 11.71 -20.90
N GLU A 340 -14.09 11.92 -21.93
CA GLU A 340 -12.77 11.28 -22.03
C GLU A 340 -11.94 11.51 -20.76
N ARG A 341 -11.35 10.43 -20.23
CA ARG A 341 -10.45 10.43 -19.07
C ARG A 341 -9.17 9.71 -19.40
N THR A 342 -8.15 10.00 -18.65
CA THR A 342 -6.86 9.32 -18.73
C THR A 342 -6.72 8.27 -17.66
N ALA A 343 -6.06 7.16 -18.00
CA ALA A 343 -5.62 6.14 -17.06
C ALA A 343 -4.14 5.83 -17.33
N THR A 344 -3.41 5.41 -16.31
CA THR A 344 -2.02 5.01 -16.45
C THR A 344 -1.92 3.50 -16.52
N VAL A 345 -1.26 2.97 -17.54
CA VAL A 345 -1.09 1.52 -17.72
C VAL A 345 -0.18 0.97 -16.62
N VAL A 346 -0.71 0.05 -15.84
CA VAL A 346 0.04 -0.66 -14.78
C VAL A 346 0.61 -1.97 -15.31
N ASN A 347 -0.21 -2.70 -16.07
CA ASN A 347 0.15 -4.00 -16.62
C ASN A 347 -0.40 -4.14 -18.03
N THR A 348 0.45 -4.59 -18.95
CA THR A 348 0.09 -4.85 -20.35
C THR A 348 -0.41 -6.27 -20.57
N GLY A 349 -0.49 -7.10 -19.50
CA GLY A 349 -0.84 -8.51 -19.57
C GLY A 349 0.34 -9.41 -19.93
N GLU A 350 0.29 -10.65 -19.46
CA GLU A 350 1.32 -11.68 -19.73
C GLU A 350 0.72 -12.94 -20.35
N LEU A 351 -0.59 -13.12 -20.21
CA LEU A 351 -1.29 -14.31 -20.66
C LEU A 351 -2.47 -13.94 -21.56
N ILE A 352 -2.58 -14.66 -22.67
CA ILE A 352 -3.73 -14.55 -23.56
C ILE A 352 -4.80 -15.51 -23.04
N ASP A 353 -5.98 -15.00 -22.80
CA ASP A 353 -7.15 -15.80 -22.50
C ASP A 353 -7.50 -16.70 -23.70
N LYS A 354 -7.68 -17.98 -23.46
CA LYS A 354 -7.85 -18.99 -24.52
C LYS A 354 -9.23 -18.93 -25.18
N GLU A 355 -10.22 -18.44 -24.44
CA GLU A 355 -11.61 -18.40 -24.94
C GLU A 355 -11.84 -17.14 -25.77
N SER A 356 -11.44 -15.98 -25.24
CA SER A 356 -11.60 -14.68 -25.89
C SER A 356 -10.49 -14.36 -26.90
N ARG A 357 -9.33 -15.02 -26.81
CA ARG A 357 -8.08 -14.72 -27.54
C ARG A 357 -7.64 -13.27 -27.37
N THR A 358 -7.85 -12.75 -26.17
CA THR A 358 -7.46 -11.38 -25.81
C THR A 358 -6.44 -11.41 -24.69
N LEU A 359 -5.63 -10.37 -24.68
CA LEU A 359 -4.74 -10.02 -23.58
C LEU A 359 -5.43 -8.92 -22.77
N THR A 360 -5.50 -9.06 -21.45
CA THR A 360 -6.09 -8.02 -20.59
C THR A 360 -5.04 -7.00 -20.21
N LEU A 361 -5.13 -5.79 -20.76
CA LEU A 361 -4.36 -4.64 -20.33
C LEU A 361 -5.07 -3.99 -19.14
N THR A 362 -4.32 -3.68 -18.08
CA THR A 362 -4.85 -3.03 -16.88
C THR A 362 -4.23 -1.65 -16.70
N ALA A 363 -5.06 -0.64 -16.56
CA ALA A 363 -4.65 0.73 -16.28
C ALA A 363 -5.36 1.27 -15.04
N GLU A 364 -4.67 2.12 -14.27
CA GLU A 364 -5.22 2.77 -13.09
C GLU A 364 -5.82 4.12 -13.46
N ALA A 365 -7.07 4.37 -13.04
CA ALA A 365 -7.77 5.61 -13.23
C ALA A 365 -8.22 6.22 -11.91
N ALA A 366 -8.07 7.55 -11.75
CA ALA A 366 -8.61 8.29 -10.63
C ALA A 366 -10.15 8.35 -10.69
N ASN A 367 -10.81 8.15 -9.55
CA ASN A 367 -12.27 8.12 -9.41
C ASN A 367 -12.75 8.93 -8.19
N ALA A 368 -12.21 10.15 -8.02
CA ALA A 368 -12.56 11.02 -6.89
C ALA A 368 -14.05 11.37 -6.86
N ASP A 369 -14.68 11.51 -8.03
CA ASP A 369 -16.11 11.78 -8.20
C ASP A 369 -17.01 10.55 -8.10
N ARG A 370 -16.43 9.34 -7.99
CA ARG A 370 -17.12 8.04 -7.89
C ARG A 370 -18.10 7.73 -9.05
N LEU A 371 -17.89 8.36 -10.20
CA LEU A 371 -18.68 8.10 -11.40
C LEU A 371 -18.28 6.79 -12.10
N LEU A 372 -17.02 6.38 -11.98
CA LEU A 372 -16.52 5.12 -12.52
C LEU A 372 -16.92 3.98 -11.59
N LYS A 373 -18.02 3.32 -11.90
CA LYS A 373 -18.49 2.17 -11.12
C LYS A 373 -17.89 0.88 -11.67
N PRO A 374 -17.35 0.00 -10.83
CA PRO A 374 -16.93 -1.34 -11.24
C PRO A 374 -18.05 -2.08 -11.99
N GLY A 375 -17.71 -2.71 -13.10
CA GLY A 375 -18.67 -3.31 -14.03
C GLY A 375 -19.12 -2.39 -15.19
N LEU A 376 -18.77 -1.10 -15.16
CA LEU A 376 -19.08 -0.17 -16.24
C LEU A 376 -18.26 -0.51 -17.49
N PHE A 377 -18.93 -0.58 -18.66
CA PHE A 377 -18.25 -0.71 -19.95
C PHE A 377 -17.66 0.62 -20.39
N VAL A 378 -16.46 0.56 -20.91
CA VAL A 378 -15.69 1.70 -21.44
C VAL A 378 -15.06 1.33 -22.78
N GLU A 379 -14.75 2.34 -23.58
CA GLU A 379 -13.89 2.21 -24.75
C GLU A 379 -12.52 2.78 -24.40
N VAL A 380 -11.47 2.01 -24.62
CA VAL A 380 -10.08 2.38 -24.36
C VAL A 380 -9.39 2.69 -25.68
N GLY A 381 -8.83 3.90 -25.79
CA GLY A 381 -8.15 4.39 -26.98
C GLY A 381 -6.64 4.16 -26.88
N PHE A 382 -6.11 3.42 -27.84
CA PHE A 382 -4.68 3.24 -28.03
C PHE A 382 -4.21 4.15 -29.16
N GLU A 383 -3.20 4.97 -28.90
CA GLU A 383 -2.63 5.86 -29.90
C GLU A 383 -1.68 5.07 -30.82
N ILE A 384 -1.97 5.09 -32.12
CA ILE A 384 -1.06 4.63 -33.16
C ILE A 384 -0.35 5.90 -33.67
N GLY A 385 0.88 6.13 -33.23
CA GLY A 385 1.67 7.28 -33.64
C GLY A 385 2.60 6.96 -34.80
N ASP A 386 2.66 7.86 -35.77
CA ASP A 386 3.77 7.93 -36.72
C ASP A 386 4.60 9.16 -36.29
N PRO A 387 5.88 9.00 -35.93
CA PRO A 387 6.71 10.14 -35.53
C PRO A 387 6.97 11.13 -36.67
N ASN A 388 6.73 10.71 -37.94
CA ASN A 388 6.91 11.61 -39.08
C ASN A 388 5.71 12.56 -39.19
N PRO A 389 5.95 13.89 -39.16
CA PRO A 389 4.87 14.86 -39.35
C PRO A 389 4.28 14.78 -40.73
N VAL A 390 2.94 14.71 -40.82
CA VAL A 390 2.17 14.67 -42.04
C VAL A 390 1.20 15.86 -42.13
N LEU A 391 0.77 16.21 -43.32
CA LEU A 391 -0.31 17.16 -43.47
C LEU A 391 -1.65 16.44 -43.24
N GLN A 392 -2.43 16.94 -42.30
CA GLN A 392 -3.73 16.35 -41.98
C GLN A 392 -4.84 17.40 -41.91
N LEU A 393 -6.02 17.00 -42.25
CA LEU A 393 -7.21 17.85 -42.21
C LEU A 393 -8.39 17.07 -41.60
N PRO A 394 -9.32 17.75 -40.90
CA PRO A 394 -10.56 17.11 -40.47
C PRO A 394 -11.30 16.52 -41.66
N ALA A 395 -11.70 15.27 -41.60
CA ALA A 395 -12.34 14.55 -42.70
C ALA A 395 -13.64 15.25 -43.21
N GLN A 396 -14.33 15.94 -42.31
CA GLN A 396 -15.59 16.68 -42.61
C GLN A 396 -15.42 17.89 -43.54
N ILE A 397 -14.21 18.46 -43.65
CA ILE A 397 -13.97 19.63 -44.54
C ILE A 397 -13.55 19.23 -45.94
N ILE A 398 -13.27 17.96 -46.20
CA ILE A 398 -12.90 17.44 -47.50
C ILE A 398 -14.16 17.24 -48.30
N LEU A 399 -14.32 18.08 -49.31
CA LEU A 399 -15.45 18.04 -50.22
C LEU A 399 -15.21 17.03 -51.33
N ARG A 400 -16.29 16.56 -51.96
CA ARG A 400 -16.20 15.66 -53.12
C ARG A 400 -17.03 16.19 -54.26
N HIS A 401 -16.48 16.11 -55.46
CA HIS A 401 -17.18 16.36 -56.71
C HIS A 401 -16.72 15.32 -57.73
N GLU A 402 -17.65 14.65 -58.40
CA GLU A 402 -17.37 13.55 -59.33
C GLU A 402 -16.42 12.48 -58.77
N ASN A 403 -16.64 12.14 -57.51
CA ASN A 403 -15.83 11.20 -56.75
C ASN A 403 -14.37 11.62 -56.44
N LYS A 404 -13.97 12.84 -56.81
CA LYS A 404 -12.64 13.41 -56.51
C LYS A 404 -12.71 14.24 -55.22
N PRO A 405 -11.85 13.95 -54.22
CA PRO A 405 -11.77 14.76 -53.03
C PRO A 405 -11.01 16.06 -53.30
N PHE A 406 -11.50 17.17 -52.77
CA PHE A 406 -10.90 18.47 -52.92
C PHE A 406 -11.14 19.35 -51.69
N VAL A 407 -10.35 20.41 -51.56
CA VAL A 407 -10.52 21.47 -50.55
C VAL A 407 -10.37 22.84 -51.23
N PHE A 408 -10.79 23.90 -50.53
CA PHE A 408 -10.51 25.26 -50.98
C PHE A 408 -9.28 25.81 -50.20
N VAL A 409 -8.35 26.44 -50.96
CA VAL A 409 -7.19 27.15 -50.47
C VAL A 409 -7.35 28.63 -50.74
N GLN A 410 -7.15 29.47 -49.75
CA GLN A 410 -7.18 30.91 -49.86
C GLN A 410 -5.84 31.42 -50.42
N GLU A 411 -5.87 32.10 -51.61
CA GLU A 411 -4.68 32.64 -52.29
C GLU A 411 -4.59 34.17 -52.23
N GLY A 412 -5.45 34.82 -51.50
CA GLY A 412 -5.51 36.26 -51.32
C GLY A 412 -6.58 36.63 -50.31
N GLU A 413 -6.96 37.90 -50.25
CA GLU A 413 -8.02 38.32 -49.32
C GLU A 413 -9.41 37.85 -49.75
N ASP A 414 -9.65 37.72 -51.07
CA ASP A 414 -10.93 37.45 -51.68
C ASP A 414 -10.98 36.22 -52.61
N ARG A 415 -9.87 35.51 -52.79
CA ARG A 415 -9.71 34.42 -53.76
C ARG A 415 -9.56 33.06 -53.12
N PHE A 416 -10.42 32.13 -53.51
CA PHE A 416 -10.41 30.75 -53.01
C PHE A 416 -10.27 29.79 -54.19
N ARG A 417 -9.14 29.08 -54.23
CA ARG A 417 -8.87 28.12 -55.31
C ARG A 417 -9.25 26.70 -54.86
N ARG A 418 -9.99 26.00 -55.70
CA ARG A 418 -10.18 24.57 -55.55
C ARG A 418 -8.85 23.82 -55.76
N VAL A 419 -8.50 22.95 -54.86
CA VAL A 419 -7.34 22.06 -54.94
C VAL A 419 -7.80 20.63 -54.75
N ASP A 420 -7.62 19.82 -55.79
CA ASP A 420 -7.88 18.38 -55.68
C ASP A 420 -6.76 17.77 -54.83
N VAL A 421 -7.15 16.93 -53.86
CA VAL A 421 -6.22 16.35 -52.89
C VAL A 421 -6.15 14.83 -53.01
N THR A 422 -4.97 14.28 -52.72
CA THR A 422 -4.82 12.85 -52.61
C THR A 422 -4.82 12.48 -51.11
N LEU A 423 -5.74 11.59 -50.74
CA LEU A 423 -5.91 11.16 -49.36
C LEU A 423 -5.02 9.93 -49.11
N GLY A 424 -4.36 9.94 -47.98
CA GLY A 424 -3.63 8.79 -47.41
C GLY A 424 -4.49 8.06 -46.38
N ARG A 425 -3.89 7.88 -45.19
CA ARG A 425 -4.58 7.27 -44.04
C ARG A 425 -5.77 8.13 -43.61
N THR A 426 -6.86 7.51 -43.23
CA THR A 426 -8.08 8.22 -42.79
C THR A 426 -8.56 7.61 -41.49
N THR A 427 -8.79 8.45 -40.48
CA THR A 427 -9.53 8.10 -39.27
C THR A 427 -10.93 8.70 -39.33
N GLY A 428 -11.84 8.33 -38.42
CA GLY A 428 -13.18 8.93 -38.39
C GLY A 428 -13.17 10.46 -38.23
N GLU A 429 -12.09 11.05 -37.72
CA GLU A 429 -11.96 12.48 -37.43
C GLU A 429 -11.05 13.19 -38.43
N ASN A 430 -9.91 12.63 -38.82
CA ASN A 430 -8.88 13.24 -39.65
C ASN A 430 -8.53 12.38 -40.86
N ALA A 431 -8.10 13.05 -41.95
CA ALA A 431 -7.54 12.42 -43.14
C ALA A 431 -6.13 13.01 -43.42
N GLU A 432 -5.18 12.13 -43.71
CA GLU A 432 -3.85 12.49 -44.17
C GLU A 432 -3.90 12.95 -45.59
N ILE A 433 -3.20 14.03 -45.91
CA ILE A 433 -3.07 14.58 -47.28
C ILE A 433 -1.67 14.22 -47.79
N THR A 434 -1.64 13.33 -48.77
CA THR A 434 -0.39 12.88 -49.41
C THR A 434 -0.02 13.66 -50.65
N GLY A 435 -0.97 14.46 -51.21
CA GLY A 435 -0.75 15.29 -52.38
C GLY A 435 -1.79 16.36 -52.54
N GLY A 436 -1.44 17.40 -53.31
CA GLY A 436 -2.31 18.53 -53.64
C GLY A 436 -2.07 19.78 -52.79
N LEU A 437 -1.63 19.65 -51.53
CA LEU A 437 -1.39 20.77 -50.62
C LEU A 437 0.08 20.84 -50.19
N LYS A 438 0.49 22.04 -49.78
CA LYS A 438 1.82 22.31 -49.27
C LYS A 438 1.73 22.83 -47.84
N PRO A 439 2.78 22.60 -47.01
CA PRO A 439 2.91 23.26 -45.70
C PRO A 439 2.81 24.78 -45.85
N GLY A 440 2.00 25.44 -45.08
CA GLY A 440 1.75 26.88 -45.12
C GLY A 440 0.52 27.30 -45.90
N ASP A 441 -0.12 26.41 -46.68
CA ASP A 441 -1.37 26.72 -47.39
C ASP A 441 -2.47 27.07 -46.37
N ARG A 442 -3.30 28.09 -46.73
CA ARG A 442 -4.48 28.47 -45.93
C ARG A 442 -5.69 27.73 -46.44
N VAL A 443 -6.09 26.70 -45.72
CA VAL A 443 -7.23 25.84 -46.10
C VAL A 443 -8.51 26.30 -45.43
N VAL A 444 -9.61 26.30 -46.16
CA VAL A 444 -10.94 26.63 -45.65
C VAL A 444 -11.46 25.48 -44.78
N VAL A 445 -11.65 25.75 -43.49
CA VAL A 445 -12.18 24.76 -42.53
C VAL A 445 -13.65 24.91 -42.23
N ARG A 446 -14.23 26.07 -42.58
CA ARG A 446 -15.66 26.30 -42.46
C ARG A 446 -16.17 27.14 -43.67
N GLY A 447 -17.39 26.92 -44.09
CA GLY A 447 -17.99 27.62 -45.25
C GLY A 447 -17.63 27.02 -46.59
N GLY A 448 -16.84 25.92 -46.67
CA GLY A 448 -16.43 25.31 -47.94
C GLY A 448 -17.57 24.84 -48.84
N PHE A 449 -18.72 24.47 -48.26
CA PHE A 449 -19.89 24.08 -49.04
C PHE A 449 -20.50 25.24 -49.83
N VAL A 450 -20.46 26.46 -49.25
CA VAL A 450 -20.95 27.69 -49.96
C VAL A 450 -20.05 28.00 -51.16
N LEU A 451 -18.72 27.89 -50.97
CA LEU A 451 -17.75 28.06 -52.08
C LEU A 451 -17.96 26.99 -53.18
N LYS A 452 -18.26 25.74 -52.80
CA LYS A 452 -18.58 24.69 -53.76
C LYS A 452 -19.83 25.02 -54.55
N SER A 453 -20.87 25.54 -53.90
CA SER A 453 -22.13 25.89 -54.58
C SER A 453 -21.94 27.03 -55.56
N GLU A 454 -21.12 28.04 -55.25
CA GLU A 454 -20.80 29.13 -56.13
C GLU A 454 -19.96 28.68 -57.35
N LEU A 455 -18.96 27.85 -57.12
CA LEU A 455 -18.13 27.23 -58.16
C LEU A 455 -18.98 26.48 -59.20
N LEU A 456 -19.98 25.72 -58.72
CA LEU A 456 -20.89 24.95 -59.64
C LEU A 456 -21.87 25.81 -60.33
N LYS A 457 -22.33 26.95 -59.82
CA LYS A 457 -23.15 27.93 -60.50
C LYS A 457 -22.43 28.57 -61.67
N ASP A 458 -21.15 28.95 -61.44
CA ASP A 458 -20.33 29.56 -62.52
C ASP A 458 -20.11 28.56 -63.70
N GLN A 459 -20.03 27.23 -63.35
CA GLN A 459 -20.00 26.19 -64.42
C GLN A 459 -21.28 26.02 -65.20
N MET A 460 -22.46 26.17 -64.55
CA MET A 460 -23.74 26.05 -65.16
C MET A 460 -24.16 27.33 -65.93
N ALA A 461 -23.56 28.48 -65.61
CA ALA A 461 -23.83 29.77 -66.31
C ALA A 461 -22.91 29.99 -67.52
N GLY A 462 -21.88 29.14 -67.70
CA GLY A 462 -20.93 29.19 -68.83
C GLY A 462 -21.23 28.20 -69.97
N GLU A 463 -22.28 27.36 -69.82
CA GLU A 463 -22.91 26.58 -70.92
C GLU A 463 -24.09 27.33 -71.52
#